data_ca0d2a5e945e6c9c65a5876a7f1578a9
#
_entry.id   ca0d2a5e945e6c9c65a5876a7f1578a9
#
_cell.length_a   1.000
_cell.length_b   1.000
_cell.length_c   1.000
_cell.angle_alpha   90.00
_cell.angle_beta   90.00
_cell.angle_gamma   90.00
#
_symmetry.space_group_name_H-M   'P 1'
#
loop_
_entity.id
_entity.type
_entity.pdbx_description
1 polymer ?
#
loop_
_entity_poly.entity_id
_entity_poly.type
_entity_poly.pdbx_seq_one_letter_code
_entity_poly.pdbx_strand_id
1 'polypeptide(L)'
;MTPLAAVANAARTGKLPADNGAPALLANPLASAGMLALAGGELAGDKMKTAPDRIVLPGMIARIATGVIVGTALAPREQRGIAALLGATTAVAAAYLTFNARMRAIERYGQTSTGVVEDAISVGAATLIVRDAAKR
;
A
#
# COMPACT_ATOMS: atom_id res chain seq x y z
N MET A 1 -1.39 -3.46 2.51
CA MET A 1 -0.04 -4.03 2.14
C MET A 1 0.33 -3.89 0.65
N THR A 2 -0.63 -3.74 -0.27
CA THR A 2 -0.39 -3.67 -1.72
C THR A 2 0.69 -2.64 -2.16
N PRO A 3 0.70 -1.37 -1.69
CA PRO A 3 1.75 -0.42 -2.08
C PRO A 3 3.15 -0.86 -1.62
N LEU A 4 3.27 -1.43 -0.43
CA LEU A 4 4.53 -1.92 0.09
C LEU A 4 5.06 -3.12 -0.72
N ALA A 5 4.20 -4.04 -1.09
CA ALA A 5 4.55 -5.17 -1.95
C ALA A 5 5.02 -4.71 -3.35
N ALA A 6 4.36 -3.70 -3.92
CA ALA A 6 4.76 -3.12 -5.20
C ALA A 6 6.15 -2.47 -5.13
N VAL A 7 6.43 -1.69 -4.07
CA VAL A 7 7.74 -1.07 -3.84
C VAL A 7 8.82 -2.12 -3.57
N ALA A 8 8.53 -3.13 -2.76
CA ALA A 8 9.47 -4.23 -2.49
C ALA A 8 9.85 -4.99 -3.77
N ASN A 9 8.86 -5.28 -4.62
CA ASN A 9 9.12 -5.90 -5.92
C ASN A 9 9.97 -4.99 -6.83
N ALA A 10 9.71 -3.69 -6.86
CA ALA A 10 10.51 -2.74 -7.61
C ALA A 10 11.95 -2.63 -7.07
N ALA A 11 12.13 -2.60 -5.75
CA ALA A 11 13.43 -2.61 -5.11
C ALA A 11 14.23 -3.87 -5.48
N ARG A 12 13.60 -5.05 -5.37
CA ARG A 12 14.22 -6.33 -5.72
C ARG A 12 14.61 -6.43 -7.19
N THR A 13 13.84 -5.84 -8.09
CA THR A 13 14.09 -5.87 -9.53
C THR A 13 14.93 -4.70 -10.06
N GLY A 14 15.47 -3.87 -9.16
CA GLY A 14 16.31 -2.71 -9.53
C GLY A 14 15.57 -1.63 -10.30
N LYS A 15 14.25 -1.52 -10.12
CA LYS A 15 13.38 -0.56 -10.82
C LYS A 15 13.10 0.71 -10.03
N LEU A 16 13.66 0.86 -8.82
CA LEU A 16 13.60 2.13 -8.09
C LEU A 16 14.67 3.09 -8.59
N PRO A 17 14.46 4.41 -8.45
CA PRO A 17 15.49 5.41 -8.75
C PRO A 17 16.80 5.13 -8.01
N ALA A 18 17.95 5.49 -8.57
CA ALA A 18 19.26 5.23 -7.98
C ALA A 18 19.46 5.92 -6.62
N ASP A 19 18.84 7.05 -6.40
CA ASP A 19 18.88 7.84 -5.17
C ASP A 19 17.72 7.57 -4.21
N ASN A 20 16.96 6.48 -4.43
CA ASN A 20 15.80 6.14 -3.63
C ASN A 20 16.12 5.96 -2.14
N GLY A 21 15.10 6.19 -1.30
CA GLY A 21 15.17 6.05 0.14
C GLY A 21 14.82 4.66 0.68
N ALA A 22 14.65 3.65 -0.19
CA ALA A 22 14.20 2.31 0.21
C ALA A 22 15.18 1.65 1.18
N PRO A 23 14.69 1.07 2.29
CA PRO A 23 15.51 0.20 3.12
C PRO A 23 16.02 -1.02 2.32
N ALA A 24 17.27 -1.41 2.54
CA ALA A 24 17.88 -2.56 1.86
C ALA A 24 17.08 -3.87 2.03
N LEU A 25 16.35 -4.00 3.14
CA LEU A 25 15.46 -5.14 3.39
C LEU A 25 14.40 -5.34 2.31
N LEU A 26 13.91 -4.27 1.68
CA LEU A 26 12.90 -4.36 0.62
C LEU A 26 13.44 -5.03 -0.64
N ALA A 27 14.73 -4.97 -0.88
CA ALA A 27 15.40 -5.65 -1.99
C ALA A 27 15.65 -7.15 -1.73
N ASN A 28 15.50 -7.60 -0.47
CA ASN A 28 15.70 -9.01 -0.12
C ASN A 28 14.58 -9.87 -0.74
N PRO A 29 14.91 -10.97 -1.46
CA PRO A 29 13.93 -11.82 -2.11
C PRO A 29 12.90 -12.43 -1.16
N LEU A 30 13.31 -12.87 0.03
CA LEU A 30 12.42 -13.45 1.02
C LEU A 30 11.47 -12.40 1.61
N ALA A 31 11.99 -11.20 1.93
CA ALA A 31 11.17 -10.09 2.42
C ALA A 31 10.15 -9.65 1.36
N SER A 32 10.58 -9.51 0.10
CA SER A 32 9.69 -9.18 -1.01
C SER A 32 8.61 -10.23 -1.22
N ALA A 33 8.96 -11.53 -1.19
CA ALA A 33 7.99 -12.62 -1.30
C ALA A 33 7.00 -12.62 -0.13
N GLY A 34 7.48 -12.39 1.10
CA GLY A 34 6.64 -12.27 2.29
C GLY A 34 5.64 -11.11 2.19
N MET A 35 6.09 -9.95 1.71
CA MET A 35 5.20 -8.78 1.50
C MET A 35 4.16 -9.03 0.41
N LEU A 36 4.51 -9.74 -0.67
CA LEU A 36 3.57 -10.15 -1.70
C LEU A 36 2.53 -11.14 -1.15
N ALA A 37 2.96 -12.12 -0.35
CA ALA A 37 2.06 -13.07 0.29
C ALA A 37 1.11 -12.38 1.27
N LEU A 38 1.61 -11.44 2.09
CA LEU A 38 0.77 -10.63 3.00
C LEU A 38 -0.24 -9.76 2.23
N ALA A 39 0.18 -9.13 1.13
CA ALA A 39 -0.72 -8.36 0.29
C ALA A 39 -1.81 -9.24 -0.33
N GLY A 40 -1.46 -10.42 -0.84
CA GLY A 40 -2.42 -11.40 -1.34
C GLY A 40 -3.39 -11.90 -0.27
N GLY A 41 -2.89 -12.17 0.93
CA GLY A 41 -3.71 -12.55 2.08
C GLY A 41 -4.66 -11.44 2.52
N GLU A 42 -4.22 -10.18 2.52
CA GLU A 42 -5.08 -9.02 2.81
C GLU A 42 -6.21 -8.90 1.77
N LEU A 43 -5.88 -8.97 0.47
CA LEU A 43 -6.86 -8.92 -0.60
C LEU A 43 -7.89 -10.06 -0.52
N ALA A 44 -7.49 -11.25 -0.13
CA ALA A 44 -8.39 -12.38 0.08
C ALA A 44 -9.25 -12.18 1.35
N GLY A 45 -8.64 -11.78 2.46
CA GLY A 45 -9.29 -11.58 3.75
C GLY A 45 -10.36 -10.47 3.73
N ASP A 46 -10.12 -9.41 3.00
CA ASP A 46 -11.05 -8.27 2.87
C ASP A 46 -12.41 -8.63 2.23
N LYS A 47 -12.48 -9.77 1.56
CA LYS A 47 -13.72 -10.30 0.97
C LYS A 47 -14.53 -11.17 1.94
N MET A 48 -13.95 -11.53 3.08
CA MET A 48 -14.65 -12.34 4.10
C MET A 48 -15.66 -11.48 4.84
N LYS A 49 -16.84 -12.04 5.11
CA LYS A 49 -17.92 -11.36 5.85
C LYS A 49 -17.53 -10.98 7.29
N THR A 50 -16.51 -11.65 7.84
CA THR A 50 -15.97 -11.44 9.18
C THR A 50 -14.76 -10.52 9.22
N ALA A 51 -14.41 -9.87 8.08
CA ALA A 51 -13.28 -8.97 8.03
C ALA A 51 -13.49 -7.79 9.01
N PRO A 52 -12.52 -7.51 9.89
CA PRO A 52 -12.63 -6.40 10.82
C PRO A 52 -12.63 -5.05 10.10
N ASP A 53 -13.19 -4.03 10.74
CA ASP A 53 -13.19 -2.68 10.23
C ASP A 53 -11.75 -2.18 9.97
N ARG A 54 -11.54 -1.53 8.85
CA ARG A 54 -10.22 -1.06 8.43
C ARG A 54 -9.64 0.09 9.26
N ILE A 55 -10.47 0.70 10.10
CA ILE A 55 -10.09 1.83 10.97
C ILE A 55 -9.79 1.40 12.41
N VAL A 56 -9.76 0.08 12.69
CA VAL A 56 -9.31 -0.40 14.00
C VAL A 56 -7.83 -0.07 14.23
N LEU A 57 -7.47 0.19 15.48
CA LEU A 57 -6.15 0.70 15.85
C LEU A 57 -4.97 -0.10 15.27
N PRO A 58 -4.91 -1.45 15.35
CA PRO A 58 -3.81 -2.21 14.75
C PRO A 58 -3.71 -2.02 13.24
N GLY A 59 -4.84 -2.00 12.53
CA GLY A 59 -4.90 -1.77 11.09
C GLY A 59 -4.40 -0.37 10.71
N MET A 60 -4.74 0.64 11.50
CA MET A 60 -4.29 2.01 11.27
C MET A 60 -2.79 2.16 11.49
N ILE A 61 -2.24 1.57 12.54
CA ILE A 61 -0.78 1.56 12.79
C ILE A 61 -0.04 0.92 11.63
N ALA A 62 -0.49 -0.25 11.16
CA ALA A 62 0.11 -0.93 10.02
C ALA A 62 0.06 -0.09 8.73
N ARG A 63 -1.01 0.67 8.50
CA ARG A 63 -1.15 1.56 7.34
C ARG A 63 -0.24 2.76 7.41
N ILE A 64 -0.13 3.39 8.58
CA ILE A 64 0.81 4.50 8.80
C ILE A 64 2.24 4.02 8.57
N ALA A 65 2.64 2.91 9.17
CA ALA A 65 3.98 2.34 8.97
C ALA A 65 4.24 2.02 7.48
N THR A 66 3.29 1.39 6.80
CA THR A 66 3.38 1.13 5.36
C THR A 66 3.50 2.42 4.55
N GLY A 67 2.71 3.43 4.86
CA GLY A 67 2.74 4.73 4.20
C GLY A 67 4.09 5.43 4.36
N VAL A 68 4.66 5.42 5.56
CA VAL A 68 6.01 5.94 5.84
C VAL A 68 7.05 5.22 5.00
N ILE A 69 7.07 3.90 5.00
CA ILE A 69 8.07 3.09 4.25
C ILE A 69 7.94 3.33 2.76
N VAL A 70 6.72 3.31 2.22
CA VAL A 70 6.48 3.54 0.79
C VAL A 70 6.87 4.97 0.39
N GLY A 71 6.48 5.98 1.18
CA GLY A 71 6.84 7.37 0.93
C GLY A 71 8.36 7.56 0.88
N THR A 72 9.07 7.07 1.89
CA THR A 72 10.54 7.17 1.94
C THR A 72 11.22 6.40 0.81
N ALA A 73 10.67 5.25 0.40
CA ALA A 73 11.24 4.42 -0.65
C ALA A 73 11.11 5.03 -2.04
N LEU A 74 10.06 5.81 -2.30
CA LEU A 74 9.80 6.43 -3.59
C LEU A 74 10.42 7.84 -3.73
N ALA A 75 10.97 8.39 -2.65
CA ALA A 75 11.55 9.73 -2.62
C ALA A 75 13.09 9.69 -2.64
N PRO A 76 13.73 10.77 -3.14
CA PRO A 76 15.16 10.97 -2.97
C PRO A 76 15.55 10.95 -1.49
N ARG A 77 16.78 10.53 -1.21
CA ARG A 77 17.29 10.39 0.17
C ARG A 77 17.20 11.68 0.98
N GLU A 78 17.38 12.81 0.35
CA GLU A 78 17.31 14.12 0.99
C GLU A 78 15.88 14.51 1.43
N GLN A 79 14.86 13.96 0.78
CA GLN A 79 13.45 14.29 1.02
C GLN A 79 12.71 13.26 1.87
N ARG A 80 13.42 12.30 2.46
CA ARG A 80 12.81 11.19 3.25
C ARG A 80 11.87 11.66 4.34
N GLY A 81 12.21 12.72 5.06
CA GLY A 81 11.38 13.23 6.15
C GLY A 81 10.03 13.73 5.67
N ILE A 82 10.01 14.55 4.62
CA ILE A 82 8.78 15.07 4.00
C ILE A 82 7.98 13.91 3.41
N ALA A 83 8.64 13.00 2.71
CA ALA A 83 8.00 11.85 2.07
C ALA A 83 7.39 10.88 3.10
N ALA A 84 8.04 10.69 4.26
CA ALA A 84 7.49 9.92 5.37
C ALA A 84 6.19 10.53 5.90
N LEU A 85 6.18 11.84 6.13
CA LEU A 85 4.99 12.57 6.59
C LEU A 85 3.86 12.50 5.56
N LEU A 86 4.17 12.75 4.28
CA LEU A 86 3.17 12.64 3.21
C LEU A 86 2.62 11.23 3.08
N GLY A 87 3.46 10.21 3.17
CA GLY A 87 3.04 8.82 3.14
C GLY A 87 2.14 8.45 4.33
N ALA A 88 2.48 8.87 5.54
CA ALA A 88 1.67 8.65 6.74
C ALA A 88 0.31 9.35 6.65
N THR A 89 0.30 10.64 6.33
CA THR A 89 -0.93 11.45 6.26
C THR A 89 -1.85 10.97 5.14
N THR A 90 -1.30 10.62 3.98
CA THR A 90 -2.06 10.05 2.87
C THR A 90 -2.66 8.69 3.24
N ALA A 91 -1.92 7.84 3.96
CA ALA A 91 -2.43 6.55 4.42
C ALA A 91 -3.63 6.70 5.36
N VAL A 92 -3.57 7.66 6.30
CA VAL A 92 -4.69 7.97 7.22
C VAL A 92 -5.87 8.54 6.45
N ALA A 93 -5.65 9.56 5.63
CA ALA A 93 -6.72 10.18 4.83
C ALA A 93 -7.42 9.15 3.93
N ALA A 94 -6.63 8.33 3.21
CA ALA A 94 -7.16 7.27 2.36
C ALA A 94 -7.97 6.24 3.16
N ALA A 95 -7.52 5.86 4.37
CA ALA A 95 -8.24 4.90 5.21
C ALA A 95 -9.66 5.39 5.54
N TYR A 96 -9.82 6.65 5.95
CA TYR A 96 -11.13 7.23 6.27
C TYR A 96 -12.00 7.45 5.02
N LEU A 97 -11.41 7.99 3.94
CA LEU A 97 -12.15 8.23 2.70
C LEU A 97 -12.65 6.92 2.08
N THR A 98 -11.77 5.92 2.00
CA THR A 98 -12.15 4.62 1.42
C THR A 98 -13.11 3.86 2.32
N PHE A 99 -12.99 3.97 3.65
CA PHE A 99 -13.95 3.36 4.57
C PHE A 99 -15.38 3.89 4.33
N ASN A 100 -15.55 5.22 4.30
CA ASN A 100 -16.85 5.83 4.06
C ASN A 100 -17.43 5.48 2.67
N ALA A 101 -16.59 5.51 1.64
CA ALA A 101 -17.01 5.12 0.28
C ALA A 101 -17.40 3.64 0.22
N ARG A 102 -16.62 2.76 0.86
CA ARG A 102 -16.86 1.33 0.94
C ARG A 102 -18.18 1.02 1.64
N MET A 103 -18.46 1.63 2.79
CA MET A 103 -19.71 1.38 3.51
C MET A 103 -20.93 1.68 2.63
N ARG A 104 -20.94 2.82 1.94
CA ARG A 104 -22.01 3.19 1.00
C ARG A 104 -22.10 2.23 -0.20
N ALA A 105 -20.96 1.77 -0.71
CA ALA A 105 -20.93 0.86 -1.85
C ALA A 105 -21.37 -0.57 -1.47
N ILE A 106 -21.03 -1.04 -0.27
CA ILE A 106 -21.45 -2.36 0.24
C ILE A 106 -22.98 -2.43 0.36
N GLU A 107 -23.61 -1.38 0.87
CA GLU A 107 -25.08 -1.30 0.99
C GLU A 107 -25.76 -1.43 -0.38
N ARG A 108 -25.14 -0.94 -1.45
CA ARG A 108 -25.73 -0.91 -2.79
C ARG A 108 -25.32 -2.08 -3.68
N TYR A 109 -24.09 -2.55 -3.61
CA TYR A 109 -23.48 -3.52 -4.53
C TYR A 109 -23.01 -4.81 -3.87
N GLY A 110 -23.06 -4.89 -2.54
CA GLY A 110 -22.57 -6.01 -1.76
C GLY A 110 -21.05 -5.99 -1.53
N GLN A 111 -20.61 -6.76 -0.53
CA GLN A 111 -19.23 -6.74 -0.05
C GLN A 111 -18.21 -7.26 -1.08
N THR A 112 -18.52 -8.37 -1.74
CA THR A 112 -17.60 -9.01 -2.69
C THR A 112 -17.32 -8.14 -3.90
N SER A 113 -18.37 -7.59 -4.52
CA SER A 113 -18.25 -6.72 -5.71
C SER A 113 -17.47 -5.45 -5.38
N THR A 114 -17.80 -4.81 -4.26
CA THR A 114 -17.10 -3.61 -3.77
C THR A 114 -15.62 -3.92 -3.50
N GLY A 115 -15.32 -5.05 -2.85
CA GLY A 115 -13.95 -5.46 -2.57
C GLY A 115 -13.13 -5.70 -3.83
N VAL A 116 -13.68 -6.35 -4.85
CA VAL A 116 -12.98 -6.59 -6.12
C VAL A 116 -12.63 -5.28 -6.84
N VAL A 117 -13.55 -4.33 -6.88
CA VAL A 117 -13.32 -3.02 -7.51
C VAL A 117 -12.25 -2.23 -6.74
N GLU A 118 -12.32 -2.23 -5.41
CA GLU A 118 -11.35 -1.55 -4.56
C GLU A 118 -9.94 -2.15 -4.72
N ASP A 119 -9.83 -3.47 -4.79
CA ASP A 119 -8.56 -4.17 -5.03
C ASP A 119 -7.96 -3.80 -6.39
N ALA A 120 -8.79 -3.78 -7.44
CA ALA A 120 -8.35 -3.40 -8.78
C ALA A 120 -7.81 -1.96 -8.81
N ILE A 121 -8.48 -1.03 -8.13
CA ILE A 121 -8.03 0.36 -8.01
C ILE A 121 -6.71 0.43 -7.23
N SER A 122 -6.61 -0.27 -6.10
CA SER A 122 -5.42 -0.26 -5.23
C SER A 122 -4.19 -0.83 -5.93
N VAL A 123 -4.33 -1.98 -6.61
CA VAL A 123 -3.24 -2.61 -7.37
C VAL A 123 -2.85 -1.74 -8.56
N GLY A 124 -3.82 -1.22 -9.30
CA GLY A 124 -3.59 -0.33 -10.44
C GLY A 124 -2.86 0.94 -10.03
N ALA A 125 -3.34 1.64 -9.01
CA ALA A 125 -2.72 2.86 -8.50
C ALA A 125 -1.29 2.62 -7.99
N ALA A 126 -1.09 1.57 -7.17
CA ALA A 126 0.23 1.22 -6.66
C ALA A 126 1.23 0.93 -7.80
N THR A 127 0.80 0.19 -8.81
CA THR A 127 1.62 -0.13 -9.98
C THR A 127 1.99 1.12 -10.78
N LEU A 128 1.02 2.01 -11.02
CA LEU A 128 1.26 3.24 -11.76
C LEU A 128 2.21 4.17 -11.04
N ILE A 129 2.04 4.36 -9.73
CA ILE A 129 2.91 5.22 -8.90
C ILE A 129 4.35 4.69 -8.92
N VAL A 130 4.55 3.38 -8.72
CA VAL A 130 5.88 2.78 -8.74
C VAL A 130 6.52 2.89 -10.13
N ARG A 131 5.76 2.67 -11.20
CA ARG A 131 6.25 2.83 -12.58
C ARG A 131 6.63 4.27 -12.91
N ASP A 132 5.89 5.25 -12.40
CA ASP A 132 6.21 6.65 -12.62
C ASP A 132 7.47 7.07 -11.84
N ALA A 133 7.59 6.63 -10.59
CA ALA A 133 8.81 6.84 -9.81
C ALA A 133 10.05 6.19 -10.46
N ALA A 134 9.89 5.03 -11.09
CA ALA A 134 10.97 4.32 -11.78
C ALA A 134 11.48 5.01 -13.06
N LYS A 135 10.78 6.02 -13.55
CA LYS A 135 11.19 6.80 -14.75
C LYS A 135 12.07 8.02 -14.42
N ARG A 136 12.17 8.35 -13.15
CA ARG A 136 12.99 9.46 -12.65
C ARG A 136 14.42 9.01 -12.38
#